data_3cf1eef2e15055f808a6f99a5afabbf4
#
_entry.id   3cf1eef2e15055f808a6f99a5afabbf4
#
_cell.length_a   1.000
_cell.length_b   1.000
_cell.length_c   1.000
_cell.angle_alpha   90.00
_cell.angle_beta   90.00
_cell.angle_gamma   90.00
#
_symmetry.space_group_name_H-M   'P 1'
#
loop_
_entity.id
_entity.type
_entity.pdbx_description
1 polymer ?
#
loop_
_entity_poly.entity_id
_entity_poly.type
_entity_poly.pdbx_seq_one_letter_code
_entity_poly.pdbx_strand_id
1 'polypeptide(L)'
;MNVGTRTFMRAAAWTAGGLVAIAVNLWFDRVTPNEFSFEIFYVIPILAVALGGGRIPGVLIGAFAAVAWTIDTMAEDGFAAPSLAWNFTTRFVIFAGVAVLVDLYRGRGARLAEIDRHREDSLALVAHKLRQTAARIGSVTGAIAARRDTDGIVNEARIALDHQARELQRMAEDVLDVNVLEARRFRLNVSDVDLSELVTDVARDLGRGQVQLVLQAEPVVVEGDADRLRVMVGHLIGNAVKYSPAGAPILVTVASGHAEARIVVKDTGIGLGPADLTVMFQKYGQAQTAKTTGAQGVGLGLYVTRLLAEAHGGRVSAESVGPGLGATFQLSLPVRQPKGAS
;
A
#
# COMPACT_ATOMS: atom_id res chain seq x y z
N MET A 1 -9.44 -14.11 25.03
CA MET A 1 -8.09 -13.81 25.55
C MET A 1 -7.47 -12.76 24.64
N ASN A 2 -7.16 -11.58 25.19
CA ASN A 2 -6.75 -10.39 24.41
C ASN A 2 -5.36 -10.64 23.76
N VAL A 3 -5.12 -10.10 22.54
CA VAL A 3 -3.86 -10.28 21.77
C VAL A 3 -2.63 -9.89 22.62
N GLY A 4 -2.73 -8.84 23.43
CA GLY A 4 -1.68 -8.41 24.36
C GLY A 4 -1.31 -9.45 25.42
N THR A 5 -2.29 -10.21 25.93
CA THR A 5 -2.05 -11.24 26.95
C THR A 5 -1.29 -12.44 26.37
N ARG A 6 -1.56 -12.82 25.12
CA ARG A 6 -0.86 -13.91 24.43
C ARG A 6 0.60 -13.56 24.13
N THR A 7 0.84 -12.33 23.72
CA THR A 7 2.22 -11.84 23.43
C THR A 7 3.05 -11.78 24.70
N PHE A 8 2.47 -11.30 25.80
CA PHE A 8 3.12 -11.25 27.11
C PHE A 8 3.44 -12.66 27.65
N MET A 9 2.47 -13.59 27.62
CA MET A 9 2.70 -14.97 28.05
C MET A 9 3.78 -15.68 27.24
N ARG A 10 3.81 -15.44 25.93
CA ARG A 10 4.84 -15.99 25.04
C ARG A 10 6.24 -15.44 25.39
N ALA A 11 6.36 -14.13 25.58
CA ALA A 11 7.61 -13.50 25.98
C ALA A 11 8.10 -14.03 27.35
N ALA A 12 7.20 -14.15 28.32
CA ALA A 12 7.50 -14.71 29.65
C ALA A 12 7.98 -16.18 29.58
N ALA A 13 7.34 -17.02 28.75
CA ALA A 13 7.74 -18.41 28.56
C ALA A 13 9.16 -18.52 27.94
N TRP A 14 9.46 -17.72 26.92
CA TRP A 14 10.81 -17.69 26.32
C TRP A 14 11.87 -17.18 27.31
N THR A 15 11.55 -16.16 28.10
CA THR A 15 12.45 -15.64 29.15
C THR A 15 12.75 -16.69 30.21
N ALA A 16 11.73 -17.39 30.70
CA ALA A 16 11.89 -18.48 31.67
C ALA A 16 12.77 -19.62 31.11
N GLY A 17 12.52 -20.03 29.85
CA GLY A 17 13.37 -21.03 29.18
C GLY A 17 14.83 -20.57 29.03
N GLY A 18 15.05 -19.29 28.70
CA GLY A 18 16.40 -18.70 28.65
C GLY A 18 17.14 -18.70 29.98
N LEU A 19 16.44 -18.39 31.08
CA LEU A 19 17.03 -18.45 32.43
C LEU A 19 17.44 -19.86 32.80
N VAL A 20 16.61 -20.86 32.50
CA VAL A 20 16.94 -22.28 32.72
C VAL A 20 18.17 -22.68 31.90
N ALA A 21 18.25 -22.29 30.65
CA ALA A 21 19.39 -22.62 29.79
C ALA A 21 20.69 -21.97 30.27
N ILE A 22 20.65 -20.74 30.79
CA ILE A 22 21.83 -20.09 31.41
C ILE A 22 22.22 -20.80 32.67
N ALA A 23 21.27 -21.20 33.52
CA ALA A 23 21.58 -21.96 34.74
C ALA A 23 22.25 -23.32 34.44
N VAL A 24 21.79 -23.99 33.37
CA VAL A 24 22.42 -25.24 32.89
C VAL A 24 23.85 -24.98 32.40
N ASN A 25 24.09 -23.91 31.65
CA ASN A 25 25.44 -23.55 31.20
C ASN A 25 26.37 -23.27 32.38
N LEU A 26 25.94 -22.48 33.39
CA LEU A 26 26.71 -22.23 34.61
C LEU A 26 27.04 -23.52 35.38
N TRP A 27 26.11 -24.49 35.38
CA TRP A 27 26.36 -25.77 36.01
C TRP A 27 27.41 -26.57 35.22
N PHE A 28 27.35 -26.56 33.90
CA PHE A 28 28.35 -27.21 33.05
C PHE A 28 29.74 -26.58 33.22
N ASP A 29 29.85 -25.23 33.24
CA ASP A 29 31.12 -24.52 33.47
C ASP A 29 31.78 -24.97 34.79
N ARG A 30 31.00 -25.21 35.86
CA ARG A 30 31.52 -25.65 37.18
C ARG A 30 31.92 -27.11 37.25
N VAL A 31 31.33 -27.99 36.46
CA VAL A 31 31.57 -29.44 36.50
C VAL A 31 32.67 -29.87 35.53
N THR A 32 32.93 -29.04 34.52
CA THR A 32 33.89 -29.35 33.45
C THR A 32 35.28 -28.77 33.81
N PRO A 33 36.41 -29.48 33.54
CA PRO A 33 37.76 -28.94 33.77
C PRO A 33 37.97 -27.63 32.95
N ASN A 34 38.74 -26.68 33.53
CA ASN A 34 39.02 -25.34 33.01
C ASN A 34 39.71 -25.30 31.61
N GLU A 35 39.94 -26.44 30.96
CA GLU A 35 40.51 -26.52 29.61
C GLU A 35 39.45 -26.25 28.52
N PHE A 36 38.14 -26.27 28.85
CA PHE A 36 37.06 -26.08 27.92
C PHE A 36 36.29 -24.82 28.26
N SER A 37 36.30 -23.83 27.34
CA SER A 37 35.51 -22.61 27.49
C SER A 37 34.13 -22.81 26.88
N PHE A 38 33.07 -22.75 27.69
CA PHE A 38 31.66 -22.85 27.26
C PHE A 38 31.04 -21.48 26.92
N GLU A 39 31.86 -20.45 26.78
CA GLU A 39 31.44 -19.06 26.53
C GLU A 39 30.44 -18.93 25.38
N ILE A 40 30.67 -19.65 24.29
CA ILE A 40 29.82 -19.59 23.09
C ILE A 40 28.39 -20.09 23.34
N PHE A 41 28.22 -20.98 24.33
CA PHE A 41 26.89 -21.55 24.62
C PHE A 41 25.96 -20.56 25.32
N TYR A 42 26.47 -19.45 25.91
CA TYR A 42 25.59 -18.37 26.42
C TYR A 42 24.89 -17.60 25.30
N VAL A 43 25.42 -17.60 24.09
CA VAL A 43 24.78 -16.95 22.92
C VAL A 43 23.51 -17.68 22.50
N ILE A 44 23.45 -19.01 22.67
CA ILE A 44 22.30 -19.83 22.25
C ILE A 44 20.99 -19.43 22.95
N PRO A 45 20.90 -19.39 24.30
CA PRO A 45 19.68 -18.96 24.98
C PRO A 45 19.31 -17.50 24.68
N ILE A 46 20.29 -16.61 24.52
CA ILE A 46 20.06 -15.21 24.15
C ILE A 46 19.42 -15.14 22.77
N LEU A 47 19.95 -15.87 21.80
CA LEU A 47 19.44 -15.99 20.44
C LEU A 47 18.00 -16.53 20.43
N ALA A 48 17.75 -17.62 21.18
CA ALA A 48 16.45 -18.25 21.27
C ALA A 48 15.39 -17.30 21.87
N VAL A 49 15.73 -16.60 22.95
CA VAL A 49 14.84 -15.62 23.60
C VAL A 49 14.60 -14.40 22.71
N ALA A 50 15.63 -13.87 22.05
CA ALA A 50 15.49 -12.78 21.10
C ALA A 50 14.60 -13.17 19.89
N LEU A 51 14.75 -14.40 19.39
CA LEU A 51 13.92 -14.96 18.32
C LEU A 51 12.47 -15.23 18.73
N GLY A 52 12.22 -15.73 19.93
CA GLY A 52 10.89 -16.13 20.41
C GLY A 52 10.14 -15.05 21.18
N GLY A 53 10.83 -14.32 22.04
CA GLY A 53 10.30 -13.32 22.97
C GLY A 53 10.42 -11.86 22.50
N GLY A 54 11.34 -11.57 21.57
CA GLY A 54 11.58 -10.24 21.06
C GLY A 54 12.79 -9.53 21.68
N ARG A 55 13.02 -8.26 21.28
CA ARG A 55 14.21 -7.47 21.62
C ARG A 55 14.40 -7.29 23.12
N ILE A 56 13.36 -6.84 23.84
CA ILE A 56 13.48 -6.52 25.28
C ILE A 56 13.82 -7.77 26.10
N PRO A 57 13.09 -8.91 26.01
CA PRO A 57 13.46 -10.15 26.66
C PRO A 57 14.88 -10.64 26.29
N GLY A 58 15.27 -10.54 25.02
CA GLY A 58 16.61 -10.94 24.57
C GLY A 58 17.72 -10.12 25.22
N VAL A 59 17.57 -8.80 25.31
CA VAL A 59 18.54 -7.91 25.99
C VAL A 59 18.59 -8.20 27.49
N LEU A 60 17.46 -8.43 28.16
CA LEU A 60 17.41 -8.75 29.58
C LEU A 60 18.12 -10.09 29.91
N ILE A 61 17.92 -11.11 29.09
CA ILE A 61 18.60 -12.38 29.21
C ILE A 61 20.09 -12.21 28.94
N GLY A 62 20.49 -11.40 27.97
CA GLY A 62 21.88 -11.07 27.69
C GLY A 62 22.56 -10.35 28.87
N ALA A 63 21.87 -9.39 29.51
CA ALA A 63 22.36 -8.72 30.71
C ALA A 63 22.52 -9.71 31.87
N PHE A 64 21.52 -10.57 32.10
CA PHE A 64 21.59 -11.61 33.14
C PHE A 64 22.74 -12.59 32.90
N ALA A 65 22.94 -13.06 31.66
CA ALA A 65 24.05 -13.93 31.29
C ALA A 65 25.41 -13.26 31.55
N ALA A 66 25.56 -11.97 31.20
CA ALA A 66 26.79 -11.21 31.46
C ALA A 66 27.08 -11.09 32.95
N VAL A 67 26.06 -10.82 33.78
CA VAL A 67 26.21 -10.80 35.26
C VAL A 67 26.57 -12.16 35.80
N ALA A 68 25.80 -13.18 35.44
CA ALA A 68 25.98 -14.54 35.93
C ALA A 68 27.41 -15.08 35.66
N TRP A 69 27.86 -14.88 34.44
CA TRP A 69 29.21 -15.29 34.05
C TRP A 69 30.32 -14.43 34.71
N THR A 70 30.09 -13.12 34.89
CA THR A 70 31.07 -12.28 35.61
C THR A 70 31.24 -12.73 37.07
N ILE A 71 30.14 -13.12 37.73
CA ILE A 71 30.20 -13.65 39.11
C ILE A 71 30.97 -14.98 39.15
N ASP A 72 30.79 -15.85 38.16
CA ASP A 72 31.48 -17.12 38.08
C ASP A 72 33.01 -16.94 37.92
N THR A 73 33.42 -16.06 36.99
CA THR A 73 34.85 -15.69 36.81
C THR A 73 35.46 -15.04 38.04
N MET A 74 34.67 -14.28 38.84
CA MET A 74 35.15 -13.72 40.12
C MET A 74 35.45 -14.77 41.17
N ALA A 75 34.70 -15.86 41.19
CA ALA A 75 34.91 -16.96 42.12
C ALA A 75 36.20 -17.73 41.83
N GLU A 76 36.69 -17.75 40.60
CA GLU A 76 37.88 -18.43 40.17
C GLU A 76 39.15 -17.55 40.26
N ASP A 77 39.10 -16.30 39.75
CA ASP A 77 40.30 -15.46 39.56
C ASP A 77 40.52 -14.39 40.64
N GLY A 78 39.57 -14.23 41.59
CA GLY A 78 39.61 -13.21 42.62
C GLY A 78 39.24 -11.79 42.15
N PHE A 79 39.24 -10.85 43.12
CA PHE A 79 38.77 -9.48 42.91
C PHE A 79 39.85 -8.54 42.32
N ALA A 80 39.97 -8.43 41.00
CA ALA A 80 40.69 -7.33 40.37
C ALA A 80 39.68 -6.37 39.66
N ALA A 81 39.33 -5.25 40.32
CA ALA A 81 38.26 -4.35 39.91
C ALA A 81 38.29 -3.83 38.45
N PRO A 82 39.45 -3.53 37.82
CA PRO A 82 39.48 -3.06 36.43
C PRO A 82 39.14 -4.14 35.42
N SER A 83 39.57 -5.37 35.61
CA SER A 83 39.29 -6.50 34.70
C SER A 83 37.81 -6.92 34.75
N LEU A 84 37.18 -6.79 35.90
CA LEU A 84 35.78 -7.06 36.13
C LEU A 84 34.86 -6.17 35.33
N ALA A 85 35.08 -4.85 35.44
CA ALA A 85 34.29 -3.87 34.70
C ALA A 85 34.44 -4.04 33.18
N TRP A 86 35.67 -4.34 32.72
CA TRP A 86 35.97 -4.61 31.33
C TRP A 86 35.25 -5.86 30.80
N ASN A 87 35.37 -6.96 31.52
CA ASN A 87 34.77 -8.24 31.15
C ASN A 87 33.25 -8.17 31.12
N PHE A 88 32.61 -7.55 32.12
CA PHE A 88 31.17 -7.34 32.15
C PHE A 88 30.71 -6.48 30.96
N THR A 89 31.38 -5.34 30.74
CA THR A 89 31.01 -4.42 29.69
C THR A 89 31.09 -5.05 28.30
N THR A 90 32.20 -5.77 28.04
CA THR A 90 32.42 -6.44 26.74
C THR A 90 31.36 -7.52 26.50
N ARG A 91 31.08 -8.37 27.48
CA ARG A 91 30.05 -9.42 27.37
C ARG A 91 28.66 -8.85 27.22
N PHE A 92 28.32 -7.82 27.99
CA PHE A 92 27.03 -7.15 27.87
C PHE A 92 26.82 -6.53 26.48
N VAL A 93 27.84 -5.85 25.93
CA VAL A 93 27.78 -5.24 24.60
C VAL A 93 27.59 -6.30 23.51
N ILE A 94 28.34 -7.43 23.62
CA ILE A 94 28.21 -8.54 22.66
C ILE A 94 26.80 -9.15 22.73
N PHE A 95 26.32 -9.49 23.93
CA PHE A 95 25.03 -10.16 24.12
C PHE A 95 23.85 -9.26 23.78
N ALA A 96 23.90 -7.99 24.18
CA ALA A 96 22.90 -6.99 23.77
C ALA A 96 22.94 -6.75 22.25
N GLY A 97 24.12 -6.69 21.66
CA GLY A 97 24.32 -6.55 20.22
C GLY A 97 23.70 -7.71 19.44
N VAL A 98 23.87 -8.94 19.87
CA VAL A 98 23.24 -10.12 19.26
C VAL A 98 21.71 -10.01 19.32
N ALA A 99 21.14 -9.66 20.49
CA ALA A 99 19.70 -9.54 20.65
C ALA A 99 19.11 -8.44 19.74
N VAL A 100 19.79 -7.29 19.61
CA VAL A 100 19.39 -6.19 18.73
C VAL A 100 19.51 -6.59 17.25
N LEU A 101 20.60 -7.26 16.87
CA LEU A 101 20.82 -7.71 15.50
C LEU A 101 19.72 -8.68 15.04
N VAL A 102 19.35 -9.63 15.90
CA VAL A 102 18.27 -10.58 15.63
C VAL A 102 16.94 -9.88 15.44
N ASP A 103 16.61 -8.89 16.26
CA ASP A 103 15.37 -8.13 16.14
C ASP A 103 15.32 -7.31 14.83
N LEU A 104 16.43 -6.69 14.47
CA LEU A 104 16.56 -5.97 13.18
C LEU A 104 16.38 -6.92 11.98
N TYR A 105 16.95 -8.13 12.06
CA TYR A 105 16.82 -9.14 11.00
C TYR A 105 15.38 -9.62 10.86
N ARG A 106 14.68 -9.86 11.98
CA ARG A 106 13.26 -10.24 11.99
C ARG A 106 12.36 -9.16 11.42
N GLY A 107 12.62 -7.90 11.80
CA GLY A 107 11.85 -6.77 11.28
C GLY A 107 11.98 -6.62 9.75
N ARG A 108 13.16 -6.92 9.19
CA ARG A 108 13.38 -6.93 7.73
C ARG A 108 12.67 -8.10 7.06
N GLY A 109 12.74 -9.30 7.64
CA GLY A 109 12.06 -10.48 7.09
C GLY A 109 10.54 -10.34 7.09
N ALA A 110 9.96 -9.77 8.14
CA ALA A 110 8.53 -9.52 8.22
C ALA A 110 8.06 -8.50 7.16
N ARG A 111 8.83 -7.43 6.94
CA ARG A 111 8.52 -6.43 5.89
C ARG A 111 8.63 -7.01 4.47
N LEU A 112 9.63 -7.84 4.20
CA LEU A 112 9.76 -8.52 2.91
C LEU A 112 8.58 -9.47 2.66
N ALA A 113 8.21 -10.27 3.66
CA ALA A 113 7.06 -11.18 3.56
C ALA A 113 5.73 -10.45 3.39
N GLU A 114 5.58 -9.25 3.96
CA GLU A 114 4.39 -8.41 3.79
C GLU A 114 4.33 -7.83 2.37
N ILE A 115 5.46 -7.36 1.83
CA ILE A 115 5.57 -6.88 0.44
C ILE A 115 5.26 -8.01 -0.54
N ASP A 116 5.80 -9.22 -0.32
CA ASP A 116 5.56 -10.37 -1.19
C ASP A 116 4.07 -10.80 -1.15
N ARG A 117 3.44 -10.85 0.02
CA ARG A 117 2.00 -11.13 0.13
C ARG A 117 1.15 -10.10 -0.61
N HIS A 118 1.43 -8.82 -0.42
CA HIS A 118 0.71 -7.76 -1.15
C HIS A 118 0.88 -7.89 -2.67
N ARG A 119 2.06 -8.34 -3.13
CA ARG A 119 2.33 -8.58 -4.54
C ARG A 119 1.56 -9.80 -5.07
N GLU A 120 1.49 -10.89 -4.32
CA GLU A 120 0.73 -12.09 -4.68
C GLU A 120 -0.77 -11.81 -4.71
N ASP A 121 -1.33 -11.14 -3.70
CA ASP A 121 -2.73 -10.75 -3.65
C ASP A 121 -3.10 -9.84 -4.83
N SER A 122 -2.19 -8.94 -5.20
CA SER A 122 -2.33 -8.05 -6.35
C SER A 122 -2.41 -8.81 -7.67
N LEU A 123 -1.49 -9.75 -7.88
CA LEU A 123 -1.46 -10.57 -9.09
C LEU A 123 -2.69 -11.49 -9.17
N ALA A 124 -3.13 -12.04 -8.05
CA ALA A 124 -4.33 -12.88 -8.00
C ALA A 124 -5.59 -12.09 -8.38
N LEU A 125 -5.73 -10.84 -7.91
CA LEU A 125 -6.86 -9.98 -8.25
C LEU A 125 -6.87 -9.60 -9.73
N VAL A 126 -5.72 -9.21 -10.28
CA VAL A 126 -5.56 -8.90 -11.71
C VAL A 126 -5.88 -10.13 -12.55
N ALA A 127 -5.33 -11.29 -12.21
CA ALA A 127 -5.60 -12.56 -12.93
C ALA A 127 -7.08 -12.97 -12.85
N HIS A 128 -7.74 -12.73 -11.72
CA HIS A 128 -9.18 -12.97 -11.57
C HIS A 128 -10.00 -12.07 -12.50
N LYS A 129 -9.69 -10.78 -12.56
CA LYS A 129 -10.35 -9.81 -13.43
C LYS A 129 -10.11 -10.09 -14.90
N LEU A 130 -8.88 -10.42 -15.29
CA LEU A 130 -8.57 -10.84 -16.66
C LEU A 130 -9.41 -12.05 -17.08
N ARG A 131 -9.52 -13.06 -16.20
CA ARG A 131 -10.38 -14.23 -16.46
C ARG A 131 -11.86 -13.87 -16.61
N GLN A 132 -12.38 -12.98 -15.75
CA GLN A 132 -13.76 -12.52 -15.86
C GLN A 132 -14.03 -11.78 -17.18
N THR A 133 -13.11 -10.92 -17.61
CA THR A 133 -13.26 -10.16 -18.85
C THR A 133 -13.14 -11.09 -20.06
N ALA A 134 -12.20 -12.04 -20.06
CA ALA A 134 -12.08 -13.07 -21.08
C ALA A 134 -13.35 -13.95 -21.17
N ALA A 135 -13.95 -14.32 -20.05
CA ALA A 135 -15.20 -15.08 -20.02
C ALA A 135 -16.38 -14.26 -20.58
N ARG A 136 -16.46 -12.96 -20.33
CA ARG A 136 -17.46 -12.06 -20.93
C ARG A 136 -17.28 -11.93 -22.44
N ILE A 137 -16.04 -11.79 -22.92
CA ILE A 137 -15.72 -11.80 -24.36
C ILE A 137 -16.18 -13.13 -24.97
N GLY A 138 -15.86 -14.26 -24.36
CA GLY A 138 -16.28 -15.58 -24.79
C GLY A 138 -17.80 -15.77 -24.84
N SER A 139 -18.55 -15.21 -23.87
CA SER A 139 -20.01 -15.27 -23.86
C SER A 139 -20.65 -14.43 -24.99
N VAL A 140 -20.08 -13.25 -25.28
CA VAL A 140 -20.55 -12.38 -26.38
C VAL A 140 -20.26 -13.04 -27.74
N THR A 141 -19.06 -13.59 -27.94
CA THR A 141 -18.71 -14.31 -29.18
C THR A 141 -19.54 -15.58 -29.36
N GLY A 142 -19.82 -16.31 -28.28
CA GLY A 142 -20.71 -17.47 -28.28
C GLY A 142 -22.17 -17.13 -28.63
N ALA A 143 -22.67 -15.99 -28.13
CA ALA A 143 -24.01 -15.49 -28.44
C ALA A 143 -24.14 -15.08 -29.91
N ILE A 144 -23.10 -14.49 -30.50
CA ILE A 144 -23.03 -14.18 -31.94
C ILE A 144 -23.07 -15.46 -32.77
N ALA A 145 -22.28 -16.48 -32.39
CA ALA A 145 -22.18 -17.74 -33.12
C ALA A 145 -23.49 -18.57 -33.09
N ALA A 146 -24.30 -18.40 -32.03
CA ALA A 146 -25.53 -19.19 -31.82
C ALA A 146 -26.77 -18.61 -32.54
N ARG A 147 -26.74 -17.39 -33.08
CA ARG A 147 -27.88 -16.70 -33.69
C ARG A 147 -27.70 -16.51 -35.21
N ARG A 148 -28.75 -16.80 -35.95
CA ARG A 148 -28.81 -16.68 -37.44
C ARG A 148 -29.30 -15.33 -37.98
N ASP A 149 -29.73 -14.42 -37.14
CA ASP A 149 -30.23 -13.09 -37.53
C ASP A 149 -29.18 -12.02 -37.17
N THR A 150 -28.69 -11.28 -38.20
CA THR A 150 -27.27 -10.91 -38.20
C THR A 150 -26.98 -9.44 -37.94
N ASP A 151 -27.85 -8.47 -38.30
CA ASP A 151 -27.34 -7.08 -38.39
C ASP A 151 -27.43 -6.26 -37.09
N GLY A 152 -28.47 -6.42 -36.29
CA GLY A 152 -28.61 -5.71 -35.00
C GLY A 152 -27.70 -6.29 -33.91
N ILE A 153 -27.61 -7.63 -33.83
CA ILE A 153 -26.87 -8.36 -32.81
C ILE A 153 -25.35 -8.21 -32.99
N VAL A 154 -24.87 -8.19 -34.23
CA VAL A 154 -23.46 -7.97 -34.55
C VAL A 154 -23.00 -6.58 -34.08
N ASN A 155 -23.84 -5.56 -34.24
CA ASN A 155 -23.48 -4.22 -33.79
C ASN A 155 -23.48 -4.09 -32.24
N GLU A 156 -24.46 -4.66 -31.53
CA GLU A 156 -24.47 -4.69 -30.06
C GLU A 156 -23.27 -5.47 -29.51
N ALA A 157 -22.96 -6.62 -30.11
CA ALA A 157 -21.83 -7.43 -29.73
C ALA A 157 -20.49 -6.72 -29.99
N ARG A 158 -20.36 -6.00 -31.10
CA ARG A 158 -19.18 -5.17 -31.41
C ARG A 158 -18.99 -4.07 -30.36
N ILE A 159 -20.07 -3.37 -29.99
CA ILE A 159 -20.03 -2.33 -28.95
C ILE A 159 -19.61 -2.95 -27.60
N ALA A 160 -20.15 -4.10 -27.24
CA ALA A 160 -19.80 -4.79 -25.98
C ALA A 160 -18.34 -5.26 -25.99
N LEU A 161 -17.84 -5.81 -27.09
CA LEU A 161 -16.44 -6.23 -27.24
C LEU A 161 -15.48 -5.04 -27.16
N ASP A 162 -15.80 -3.96 -27.85
CA ASP A 162 -15.03 -2.71 -27.80
C ASP A 162 -14.95 -2.15 -26.36
N HIS A 163 -16.04 -2.23 -25.62
CA HIS A 163 -16.07 -1.80 -24.22
C HIS A 163 -15.15 -2.69 -23.35
N GLN A 164 -15.24 -4.00 -23.52
CA GLN A 164 -14.39 -4.94 -22.76
C GLN A 164 -12.90 -4.80 -23.11
N ALA A 165 -12.58 -4.59 -24.38
CA ALA A 165 -11.20 -4.38 -24.83
C ALA A 165 -10.61 -3.10 -24.20
N ARG A 166 -11.37 -2.00 -24.19
CA ARG A 166 -10.95 -0.75 -23.54
C ARG A 166 -10.84 -0.87 -22.02
N GLU A 167 -11.66 -1.68 -21.37
CA GLU A 167 -11.56 -1.95 -19.94
C GLU A 167 -10.28 -2.75 -19.63
N LEU A 168 -9.94 -3.75 -20.43
CA LEU A 168 -8.70 -4.52 -20.32
C LEU A 168 -7.46 -3.63 -20.52
N GLN A 169 -7.46 -2.79 -21.53
CA GLN A 169 -6.35 -1.90 -21.82
C GLN A 169 -6.11 -0.94 -20.65
N ARG A 170 -7.14 -0.29 -20.14
CA ARG A 170 -7.04 0.58 -18.96
C ARG A 170 -6.52 -0.16 -17.73
N MET A 171 -6.96 -1.40 -17.49
CA MET A 171 -6.44 -2.20 -16.38
C MET A 171 -4.95 -2.50 -16.54
N ALA A 172 -4.49 -2.80 -17.76
CA ALA A 172 -3.08 -3.06 -18.02
C ALA A 172 -2.23 -1.79 -17.81
N GLU A 173 -2.70 -0.64 -18.28
CA GLU A 173 -2.07 0.67 -18.08
C GLU A 173 -2.00 1.03 -16.59
N ASP A 174 -3.10 0.88 -15.83
CA ASP A 174 -3.14 1.12 -14.39
C ASP A 174 -2.10 0.26 -13.63
N VAL A 175 -1.98 -1.02 -13.98
CA VAL A 175 -0.99 -1.94 -13.36
C VAL A 175 0.44 -1.52 -13.67
N LEU A 176 0.72 -1.10 -14.90
CA LEU A 176 2.03 -0.61 -15.30
C LEU A 176 2.37 0.71 -14.59
N ASP A 177 1.42 1.65 -14.54
CA ASP A 177 1.59 2.93 -13.87
C ASP A 177 1.87 2.75 -12.37
N VAL A 178 1.14 1.88 -11.68
CA VAL A 178 1.40 1.57 -10.28
C VAL A 178 2.83 1.09 -10.06
N ASN A 179 3.32 0.15 -10.88
CA ASN A 179 4.67 -0.38 -10.73
C ASN A 179 5.76 0.68 -10.94
N VAL A 180 5.57 1.59 -11.91
CA VAL A 180 6.53 2.65 -12.22
C VAL A 180 6.50 3.75 -11.15
N LEU A 181 5.31 4.14 -10.68
CA LEU A 181 5.12 5.18 -9.67
C LEU A 181 5.63 4.72 -8.28
N GLU A 182 5.33 3.48 -7.86
CA GLU A 182 5.81 2.91 -6.58
C GLU A 182 7.33 2.76 -6.55
N ALA A 183 7.97 2.47 -7.70
CA ALA A 183 9.43 2.35 -7.81
C ALA A 183 10.17 3.71 -7.68
N ARG A 184 9.47 4.84 -7.56
CA ARG A 184 10.03 6.21 -7.57
C ARG A 184 10.97 6.48 -8.76
N ARG A 185 10.80 5.77 -9.86
CA ARG A 185 11.56 5.94 -11.11
C ARG A 185 10.82 6.77 -12.14
N PHE A 186 9.69 7.31 -11.73
CA PHE A 186 8.81 8.08 -12.59
C PHE A 186 9.31 9.52 -12.71
N ARG A 187 9.44 10.00 -13.95
CA ARG A 187 9.70 11.40 -14.25
C ARG A 187 8.52 11.97 -15.03
N LEU A 188 8.01 13.10 -14.59
CA LEU A 188 6.99 13.83 -15.31
C LEU A 188 7.60 14.52 -16.53
N ASN A 189 6.91 14.45 -17.66
CA ASN A 189 7.22 15.28 -18.85
C ASN A 189 6.45 16.61 -18.72
N VAL A 190 6.99 17.52 -17.91
CA VAL A 190 6.31 18.75 -17.51
C VAL A 190 6.29 19.77 -18.66
N SER A 191 5.10 20.27 -18.98
CA SER A 191 4.84 21.36 -19.92
C SER A 191 3.69 22.23 -19.41
N ASP A 192 3.47 23.36 -20.05
CA ASP A 192 2.26 24.16 -19.80
C ASP A 192 1.05 23.46 -20.41
N VAL A 193 0.04 23.18 -19.58
CA VAL A 193 -1.18 22.46 -19.96
C VAL A 193 -2.40 23.28 -19.64
N ASP A 194 -3.27 23.54 -20.63
CA ASP A 194 -4.58 24.12 -20.41
C ASP A 194 -5.54 23.03 -19.91
N LEU A 195 -5.87 23.09 -18.61
CA LEU A 195 -6.80 22.16 -17.96
C LEU A 195 -8.22 22.30 -18.52
N SER A 196 -8.62 23.49 -18.97
CA SER A 196 -9.96 23.69 -19.50
C SER A 196 -10.17 22.94 -20.81
N GLU A 197 -9.18 22.98 -21.70
CA GLU A 197 -9.17 22.22 -22.95
C GLU A 197 -9.08 20.71 -22.67
N LEU A 198 -8.11 20.29 -21.83
CA LEU A 198 -7.92 18.89 -21.49
C LEU A 198 -9.17 18.25 -20.90
N VAL A 199 -9.81 18.91 -19.92
CA VAL A 199 -11.04 18.41 -19.27
C VAL A 199 -12.20 18.36 -20.27
N THR A 200 -12.29 19.33 -21.17
CA THR A 200 -13.33 19.36 -22.23
C THR A 200 -13.19 18.16 -23.16
N ASP A 201 -11.98 17.83 -23.58
CA ASP A 201 -11.71 16.67 -24.44
C ASP A 201 -12.06 15.36 -23.73
N VAL A 202 -11.58 15.17 -22.51
CA VAL A 202 -11.89 13.96 -21.71
C VAL A 202 -13.41 13.84 -21.46
N ALA A 203 -14.08 14.93 -21.16
CA ALA A 203 -15.53 14.94 -20.95
C ALA A 203 -16.29 14.56 -22.20
N ARG A 204 -15.85 15.01 -23.39
CA ARG A 204 -16.43 14.63 -24.69
C ARG A 204 -16.28 13.14 -24.95
N ASP A 205 -15.10 12.59 -24.68
CA ASP A 205 -14.77 11.20 -24.97
C ASP A 205 -15.47 10.20 -24.03
N LEU A 206 -15.53 10.52 -22.73
CA LEU A 206 -16.02 9.62 -21.69
C LEU A 206 -17.40 9.95 -21.15
N GLY A 207 -17.82 11.20 -21.26
CA GLY A 207 -19.01 11.72 -20.56
C GLY A 207 -20.35 11.26 -21.10
N ARG A 208 -20.38 10.58 -22.25
CA ARG A 208 -21.62 10.04 -22.88
C ARG A 208 -22.78 11.05 -22.95
N GLY A 209 -22.49 12.35 -23.07
CA GLY A 209 -23.48 13.41 -23.03
C GLY A 209 -24.07 13.77 -21.67
N GLN A 210 -23.59 13.16 -20.57
CA GLN A 210 -24.05 13.43 -19.19
C GLN A 210 -23.25 14.54 -18.51
N VAL A 211 -22.06 14.88 -19.01
CA VAL A 211 -21.17 15.84 -18.37
C VAL A 211 -21.56 17.26 -18.67
N GLN A 212 -21.79 18.04 -17.63
CA GLN A 212 -21.98 19.49 -17.68
C GLN A 212 -20.70 20.16 -17.21
N LEU A 213 -20.10 20.98 -18.07
CA LEU A 213 -18.85 21.68 -17.78
C LEU A 213 -19.16 23.09 -17.27
N VAL A 214 -18.50 23.46 -16.16
CA VAL A 214 -18.43 24.83 -15.66
C VAL A 214 -16.96 25.23 -15.66
N LEU A 215 -16.57 26.00 -16.65
CA LEU A 215 -15.18 26.46 -16.83
C LEU A 215 -15.07 27.93 -16.40
N GLN A 216 -13.94 28.30 -15.87
CA GLN A 216 -13.57 29.70 -15.63
C GLN A 216 -13.47 30.43 -16.99
N ALA A 217 -13.73 31.74 -17.01
CA ALA A 217 -13.71 32.52 -18.24
C ALA A 217 -12.33 32.60 -18.91
N GLU A 218 -11.27 32.58 -18.08
CA GLU A 218 -9.89 32.53 -18.56
C GLU A 218 -9.35 31.10 -18.56
N PRO A 219 -8.42 30.74 -19.48
CA PRO A 219 -7.78 29.43 -19.48
C PRO A 219 -7.09 29.12 -18.16
N VAL A 220 -7.25 27.91 -17.67
CA VAL A 220 -6.59 27.43 -16.45
C VAL A 220 -5.36 26.65 -16.82
N VAL A 221 -4.21 27.32 -16.90
CA VAL A 221 -2.94 26.71 -17.27
C VAL A 221 -2.15 26.28 -16.03
N VAL A 222 -1.61 25.06 -16.07
CA VAL A 222 -0.72 24.49 -15.04
C VAL A 222 0.54 23.91 -15.66
N GLU A 223 1.64 23.91 -14.91
CA GLU A 223 2.83 23.12 -15.26
C GLU A 223 2.58 21.65 -14.89
N GLY A 224 2.50 20.75 -15.87
CA GLY A 224 2.23 19.34 -15.62
C GLY A 224 2.49 18.45 -16.83
N ASP A 225 2.33 17.16 -16.64
CA ASP A 225 2.41 16.14 -17.68
C ASP A 225 1.01 15.91 -18.26
N ALA A 226 0.80 16.36 -19.51
CA ALA A 226 -0.52 16.35 -20.16
C ALA A 226 -1.13 14.94 -20.23
N ASP A 227 -0.33 13.91 -20.52
CA ASP A 227 -0.81 12.54 -20.61
C ASP A 227 -1.26 12.02 -19.23
N ARG A 228 -0.51 12.33 -18.18
CA ARG A 228 -0.82 11.94 -16.81
C ARG A 228 -2.00 12.72 -16.24
N LEU A 229 -2.12 13.98 -16.57
CA LEU A 229 -3.30 14.80 -16.24
C LEU A 229 -4.56 14.23 -16.90
N ARG A 230 -4.47 13.83 -18.17
CA ARG A 230 -5.56 13.17 -18.90
C ARG A 230 -6.01 11.87 -18.23
N VAL A 231 -5.07 11.05 -17.77
CA VAL A 231 -5.35 9.81 -17.01
C VAL A 231 -6.11 10.12 -15.72
N MET A 232 -5.64 11.09 -14.92
CA MET A 232 -6.30 11.46 -13.65
C MET A 232 -7.74 11.93 -13.88
N VAL A 233 -7.94 12.87 -14.81
CA VAL A 233 -9.27 13.39 -15.16
C VAL A 233 -10.16 12.28 -15.71
N GLY A 234 -9.60 11.40 -16.55
CA GLY A 234 -10.28 10.23 -17.09
C GLY A 234 -10.80 9.28 -16.01
N HIS A 235 -10.01 9.02 -14.96
CA HIS A 235 -10.44 8.21 -13.83
C HIS A 235 -11.58 8.86 -13.05
N LEU A 236 -11.52 10.17 -12.79
CA LEU A 236 -12.56 10.87 -12.04
C LEU A 236 -13.88 10.93 -12.81
N ILE A 237 -13.85 11.36 -14.08
CA ILE A 237 -15.05 11.43 -14.94
C ILE A 237 -15.58 10.02 -15.22
N GLY A 238 -14.70 9.05 -15.52
CA GLY A 238 -15.10 7.68 -15.77
C GLY A 238 -15.78 7.02 -14.56
N ASN A 239 -15.32 7.31 -13.34
CA ASN A 239 -15.99 6.86 -12.12
C ASN A 239 -17.37 7.53 -11.97
N ALA A 240 -17.47 8.83 -12.17
CA ALA A 240 -18.75 9.53 -12.11
C ALA A 240 -19.78 8.95 -13.09
N VAL A 241 -19.39 8.69 -14.35
CA VAL A 241 -20.27 8.06 -15.36
C VAL A 241 -20.64 6.62 -14.98
N LYS A 242 -19.70 5.88 -14.41
CA LYS A 242 -19.89 4.46 -14.05
C LYS A 242 -20.85 4.28 -12.89
N TYR A 243 -20.79 5.16 -11.90
CA TYR A 243 -21.54 5.01 -10.65
C TYR A 243 -22.80 5.86 -10.56
N SER A 244 -23.06 6.70 -11.56
CA SER A 244 -24.31 7.45 -11.68
C SER A 244 -25.36 6.69 -12.49
N PRO A 245 -26.65 6.95 -12.25
CA PRO A 245 -27.73 6.47 -13.11
C PRO A 245 -27.54 6.96 -14.58
N ALA A 246 -27.99 6.14 -15.53
CA ALA A 246 -27.93 6.52 -16.93
C ALA A 246 -28.72 7.84 -17.20
N GLY A 247 -28.09 8.80 -17.85
CA GLY A 247 -28.67 10.12 -18.14
C GLY A 247 -28.62 11.12 -16.99
N ALA A 248 -28.16 10.73 -15.78
CA ALA A 248 -28.01 11.66 -14.67
C ALA A 248 -26.86 12.65 -14.93
N PRO A 249 -27.03 13.94 -14.56
CA PRO A 249 -26.01 14.95 -14.82
C PRO A 249 -24.77 14.76 -13.93
N ILE A 250 -23.60 14.96 -14.53
CA ILE A 250 -22.30 14.99 -13.85
C ILE A 250 -21.76 16.41 -14.04
N LEU A 251 -21.53 17.11 -12.94
CA LEU A 251 -21.00 18.46 -12.98
C LEU A 251 -19.48 18.42 -12.84
N VAL A 252 -18.77 18.97 -13.82
CA VAL A 252 -17.30 19.12 -13.78
C VAL A 252 -16.96 20.61 -13.81
N THR A 253 -16.27 21.06 -12.76
CA THR A 253 -15.85 22.46 -12.62
C THR A 253 -14.32 22.54 -12.71
N VAL A 254 -13.82 23.45 -13.52
CA VAL A 254 -12.40 23.79 -13.60
C VAL A 254 -12.22 25.25 -13.20
N ALA A 255 -11.41 25.49 -12.19
CA ALA A 255 -11.15 26.84 -11.70
C ALA A 255 -9.71 26.95 -11.18
N SER A 256 -9.14 28.14 -11.27
CA SER A 256 -7.81 28.47 -10.72
C SER A 256 -7.91 29.53 -9.67
N GLY A 257 -7.15 29.36 -8.57
CA GLY A 257 -6.83 30.41 -7.63
C GLY A 257 -5.38 30.89 -7.82
N HIS A 258 -4.87 31.67 -6.89
CA HIS A 258 -3.51 32.27 -6.98
C HIS A 258 -2.37 31.23 -7.03
N ALA A 259 -2.54 30.09 -6.40
CA ALA A 259 -1.49 29.07 -6.26
C ALA A 259 -1.91 27.66 -6.74
N GLU A 260 -3.20 27.37 -6.77
CA GLU A 260 -3.74 26.04 -7.08
C GLU A 260 -4.83 26.13 -8.15
N ALA A 261 -4.78 25.23 -9.11
CA ALA A 261 -5.89 24.90 -9.99
C ALA A 261 -6.68 23.73 -9.40
N ARG A 262 -7.99 23.72 -9.60
CA ARG A 262 -8.91 22.70 -9.07
C ARG A 262 -9.80 22.17 -10.16
N ILE A 263 -9.91 20.85 -10.22
CA ILE A 263 -10.89 20.13 -11.01
C ILE A 263 -11.81 19.42 -10.03
N VAL A 264 -13.09 19.75 -10.05
CA VAL A 264 -14.12 19.17 -9.17
C VAL A 264 -15.10 18.40 -10.04
N VAL A 265 -15.28 17.11 -9.75
CA VAL A 265 -16.23 16.22 -10.41
C VAL A 265 -17.29 15.84 -9.40
N LYS A 266 -18.53 16.30 -9.60
CA LYS A 266 -19.68 15.99 -8.75
C LYS A 266 -20.66 15.12 -9.50
N ASP A 267 -20.99 13.99 -8.92
CA ASP A 267 -21.96 13.03 -9.43
C ASP A 267 -23.22 12.93 -8.53
N THR A 268 -24.24 12.29 -9.04
CA THR A 268 -25.50 11.97 -8.34
C THR A 268 -25.66 10.45 -8.18
N GLY A 269 -24.56 9.74 -8.08
CA GLY A 269 -24.50 8.29 -8.06
C GLY A 269 -24.78 7.64 -6.71
N ILE A 270 -24.23 6.44 -6.54
CA ILE A 270 -24.44 5.57 -5.36
C ILE A 270 -23.95 6.17 -4.04
N GLY A 271 -23.18 7.25 -4.08
CA GLY A 271 -22.59 7.87 -2.90
C GLY A 271 -21.59 6.98 -2.15
N LEU A 272 -21.03 7.50 -1.07
CA LEU A 272 -19.96 6.87 -0.30
C LEU A 272 -20.27 6.92 1.19
N GLY A 273 -20.04 5.81 1.89
CA GLY A 273 -20.07 5.78 3.35
C GLY A 273 -18.74 6.29 3.95
N PRO A 274 -18.70 6.62 5.26
CA PRO A 274 -17.46 7.08 5.94
C PRO A 274 -16.32 6.06 5.84
N ALA A 275 -16.61 4.76 5.89
CA ALA A 275 -15.62 3.71 5.72
C ALA A 275 -15.03 3.67 4.29
N ASP A 276 -15.86 3.97 3.28
CA ASP A 276 -15.44 3.98 1.88
C ASP A 276 -14.44 5.10 1.59
N LEU A 277 -14.66 6.29 2.19
CA LEU A 277 -13.76 7.45 2.05
C LEU A 277 -12.34 7.17 2.55
N THR A 278 -12.18 6.28 3.53
CA THR A 278 -10.86 5.92 4.09
C THR A 278 -10.06 4.95 3.22
N VAL A 279 -10.74 4.12 2.41
CA VAL A 279 -10.10 3.04 1.67
C VAL A 279 -10.04 3.28 0.16
N MET A 280 -10.89 4.14 -0.40
CA MET A 280 -11.04 4.28 -1.84
C MET A 280 -9.80 4.76 -2.61
N PHE A 281 -8.91 5.49 -1.93
CA PHE A 281 -7.62 5.92 -2.50
C PHE A 281 -6.48 4.96 -2.18
N GLN A 282 -6.75 3.83 -1.51
CA GLN A 282 -5.76 2.78 -1.28
C GLN A 282 -5.67 1.85 -2.49
N LYS A 283 -4.55 1.18 -2.64
CA LYS A 283 -4.35 0.16 -3.66
C LYS A 283 -5.40 -0.94 -3.53
N TYR A 284 -6.15 -1.19 -4.61
CA TYR A 284 -7.30 -2.11 -4.64
C TYR A 284 -8.48 -1.69 -3.74
N GLY A 285 -8.50 -0.44 -3.30
CA GLY A 285 -9.59 0.13 -2.52
C GLY A 285 -10.90 0.15 -3.32
N GLN A 286 -11.96 -0.41 -2.76
CA GLN A 286 -13.30 -0.42 -3.35
C GLN A 286 -14.33 -0.09 -2.29
N ALA A 287 -15.27 0.80 -2.64
CA ALA A 287 -16.39 1.11 -1.78
C ALA A 287 -17.29 -0.12 -1.58
N GLN A 288 -17.76 -0.34 -0.36
CA GLN A 288 -18.69 -1.43 -0.05
C GLN A 288 -19.99 -1.29 -0.87
N THR A 289 -20.45 -0.06 -1.06
CA THR A 289 -21.60 0.29 -1.88
C THR A 289 -21.43 -0.11 -3.35
N ALA A 290 -20.19 -0.04 -3.89
CA ALA A 290 -19.89 -0.45 -5.27
C ALA A 290 -19.91 -1.97 -5.46
N LYS A 291 -19.61 -2.75 -4.41
CA LYS A 291 -19.66 -4.22 -4.46
C LYS A 291 -21.07 -4.76 -4.65
N THR A 292 -22.07 -4.07 -4.11
CA THR A 292 -23.49 -4.48 -4.19
C THR A 292 -24.14 -4.13 -5.53
N THR A 293 -23.63 -3.16 -6.27
CA THR A 293 -24.20 -2.70 -7.55
C THR A 293 -23.66 -3.42 -8.79
N GLY A 294 -22.73 -4.36 -8.63
CA GLY A 294 -22.12 -5.08 -9.76
C GLY A 294 -21.16 -4.26 -10.63
N ALA A 295 -21.01 -2.97 -10.37
CA ALA A 295 -20.13 -2.05 -11.10
C ALA A 295 -18.66 -2.16 -10.61
N GLN A 296 -18.12 -3.38 -10.65
CA GLN A 296 -16.79 -3.67 -10.07
C GLN A 296 -15.66 -3.23 -11.00
N GLY A 297 -14.73 -2.43 -10.47
CA GLY A 297 -13.39 -2.17 -11.03
C GLY A 297 -12.29 -2.94 -10.31
N VAL A 298 -11.02 -2.72 -10.67
CA VAL A 298 -9.85 -3.30 -9.97
C VAL A 298 -9.52 -2.50 -8.68
N GLY A 299 -10.00 -1.26 -8.57
CA GLY A 299 -9.67 -0.37 -7.45
C GLY A 299 -8.27 0.25 -7.59
N LEU A 300 -7.76 0.38 -8.81
CA LEU A 300 -6.47 1.01 -9.09
C LEU A 300 -6.59 2.46 -9.55
N GLY A 301 -7.62 2.83 -10.30
CA GLY A 301 -7.70 4.16 -10.92
C GLY A 301 -7.61 5.33 -9.93
N LEU A 302 -8.32 5.29 -8.79
CA LEU A 302 -8.20 6.35 -7.77
C LEU A 302 -6.87 6.32 -7.04
N TYR A 303 -6.28 5.13 -6.86
CA TYR A 303 -4.93 5.00 -6.31
C TYR A 303 -3.88 5.61 -7.25
N VAL A 304 -3.93 5.30 -8.54
CA VAL A 304 -3.09 5.91 -9.59
C VAL A 304 -3.29 7.42 -9.62
N THR A 305 -4.55 7.89 -9.59
CA THR A 305 -4.87 9.32 -9.51
C THR A 305 -4.21 10.00 -8.32
N ARG A 306 -4.21 9.37 -7.14
CA ARG A 306 -3.52 9.88 -5.95
C ARG A 306 -2.02 9.98 -6.16
N LEU A 307 -1.38 8.89 -6.62
CA LEU A 307 0.06 8.87 -6.85
C LEU A 307 0.51 9.91 -7.89
N LEU A 308 -0.25 10.05 -8.97
CA LEU A 308 0.02 11.06 -10.01
C LEU A 308 -0.20 12.49 -9.49
N ALA A 309 -1.24 12.73 -8.70
CA ALA A 309 -1.48 14.03 -8.06
C ALA A 309 -0.33 14.40 -7.11
N GLU A 310 0.10 13.46 -6.26
CA GLU A 310 1.24 13.62 -5.36
C GLU A 310 2.55 13.88 -6.14
N ALA A 311 2.78 13.19 -7.26
CA ALA A 311 3.93 13.42 -8.14
C ALA A 311 3.93 14.83 -8.77
N HIS A 312 2.76 15.40 -9.03
CA HIS A 312 2.59 16.79 -9.49
C HIS A 312 2.62 17.83 -8.33
N GLY A 313 2.90 17.41 -7.09
CA GLY A 313 2.85 18.29 -5.92
C GLY A 313 1.44 18.71 -5.50
N GLY A 314 0.42 18.03 -6.03
CA GLY A 314 -0.99 18.24 -5.75
C GLY A 314 -1.58 17.21 -4.81
N ARG A 315 -2.92 17.16 -4.78
CA ARG A 315 -3.68 16.18 -3.98
C ARG A 315 -5.02 15.88 -4.62
N VAL A 316 -5.59 14.71 -4.29
CA VAL A 316 -6.96 14.33 -4.61
C VAL A 316 -7.73 14.04 -3.33
N SER A 317 -8.98 14.44 -3.28
CA SER A 317 -9.90 14.19 -2.16
C SER A 317 -11.29 13.82 -2.67
N ALA A 318 -12.11 13.25 -1.78
CA ALA A 318 -13.50 12.94 -2.06
C ALA A 318 -14.37 13.27 -0.85
N GLU A 319 -15.60 13.71 -1.12
CA GLU A 319 -16.62 13.98 -0.15
C GLU A 319 -17.94 13.35 -0.62
N SER A 320 -18.74 12.87 0.33
CA SER A 320 -20.10 12.40 0.09
C SER A 320 -20.93 12.61 1.35
N VAL A 321 -22.19 13.00 1.15
CA VAL A 321 -23.16 13.13 2.26
C VAL A 321 -23.62 11.76 2.79
N GLY A 322 -23.50 10.73 1.93
CA GLY A 322 -23.85 9.35 2.29
C GLY A 322 -24.26 8.51 1.08
N PRO A 323 -24.55 7.23 1.32
CA PRO A 323 -25.03 6.33 0.27
C PRO A 323 -26.30 6.85 -0.41
N GLY A 324 -26.34 6.79 -1.73
CA GLY A 324 -27.46 7.26 -2.56
C GLY A 324 -27.47 8.77 -2.82
N LEU A 325 -26.55 9.55 -2.28
CA LEU A 325 -26.54 11.01 -2.36
C LEU A 325 -25.40 11.56 -3.24
N GLY A 326 -24.78 10.70 -4.06
CA GLY A 326 -23.67 11.06 -4.94
C GLY A 326 -22.37 11.33 -4.19
N ALA A 327 -21.35 11.67 -4.96
CA ALA A 327 -20.04 12.00 -4.44
C ALA A 327 -19.45 13.22 -5.17
N THR A 328 -18.50 13.87 -4.53
CA THR A 328 -17.72 14.97 -5.09
C THR A 328 -16.25 14.62 -4.98
N PHE A 329 -15.56 14.55 -6.11
CA PHE A 329 -14.11 14.32 -6.18
C PHE A 329 -13.43 15.63 -6.54
N GLN A 330 -12.36 15.98 -5.84
CA GLN A 330 -11.58 17.18 -6.09
C GLN A 330 -10.12 16.82 -6.33
N LEU A 331 -9.60 17.20 -7.49
CA LEU A 331 -8.18 17.20 -7.82
C LEU A 331 -7.66 18.63 -7.69
N SER A 332 -6.65 18.85 -6.85
CA SER A 332 -5.97 20.12 -6.66
C SER A 332 -4.52 20.01 -7.13
N LEU A 333 -4.10 20.90 -7.99
CA LEU A 333 -2.76 20.91 -8.59
C LEU A 333 -2.13 22.29 -8.38
N PRO A 334 -0.83 22.40 -8.08
CA PRO A 334 -0.15 23.68 -8.10
C PRO A 334 -0.14 24.25 -9.52
N VAL A 335 -0.32 25.56 -9.66
CA VAL A 335 -0.23 26.24 -10.96
C VAL A 335 1.21 26.12 -11.52
N ARG A 336 2.22 26.17 -10.63
CA ARG A 336 3.63 25.93 -10.97
C ARG A 336 4.16 24.79 -10.11
N GLN A 337 4.98 23.93 -10.72
CA GLN A 337 5.61 22.83 -10.00
C GLN A 337 6.52 23.35 -8.87
N PRO A 338 6.46 22.77 -7.65
CA PRO A 338 7.41 23.09 -6.61
C PRO A 338 8.82 22.75 -7.06
N LYS A 339 9.75 23.71 -6.98
CA LYS A 339 11.17 23.50 -7.31
C LYS A 339 11.74 22.38 -6.45
N GLY A 340 11.96 21.19 -7.04
CA GLY A 340 12.54 20.04 -6.34
C GLY A 340 11.83 18.69 -6.52
N ALA A 341 10.75 18.61 -7.28
CA ALA A 341 10.08 17.35 -7.63
C ALA A 341 10.72 16.76 -8.91
N SER A 342 11.94 16.25 -8.81
CA SER A 342 12.63 15.52 -9.90
C SER A 342 13.29 14.27 -9.35
#